data_83a47b624e32a04b39902635c784dbc3
#
_entry.id   83a47b624e32a04b39902635c784dbc3
#
_cell.length_a   1.000
_cell.length_b   1.000
_cell.length_c   1.000
_cell.angle_alpha   90.00
_cell.angle_beta   90.00
_cell.angle_gamma   90.00
#
_symmetry.space_group_name_H-M   'P 1'
#
loop_
_entity.id
_entity.type
_entity.pdbx_description
1 polymer ?
#
loop_
_entity_poly.entity_id
_entity_poly.type
_entity_poly.pdbx_seq_one_letter_code
_entity_poly.pdbx_strand_id
1 'polypeptide(L)'
;NHVERNASLNDNDNWRNNTNNRYKNIWWGYKYIGQFQSEAEIASSPVQDGNGNLTLVPGDLKYEDFNNDGVIDGNDVQLIGRGTTPEIMYGLTLSGQWKGFDLTVFFQGAANFNALLTNDMAHPLYNGSNTPTAFLDRWHHEDLYDTSSPWIPGKYPSTYASGKQNNRYVSSFWLQNASYLRLKEFQLGYTLPKSLIQHIGLENVRVFVSGFNLFTFTGMDLLDPEAAGGPGRYYPQQKVISLGFNVKL
;
A
#
# COMPACT_ATOMS: atom_id res chain seq x y z
N ASN A 1 14.01 -11.45 -12.70
CA ASN A 1 15.05 -11.96 -11.80
C ASN A 1 14.57 -13.22 -11.11
N HIS A 2 15.30 -14.27 -11.31
CA HIS A 2 14.97 -15.62 -10.85
C HIS A 2 16.15 -16.19 -10.06
N VAL A 3 15.89 -16.89 -8.98
CA VAL A 3 16.93 -17.58 -8.20
C VAL A 3 17.05 -19.00 -8.74
N GLU A 4 18.16 -19.31 -9.36
CA GLU A 4 18.40 -20.67 -9.85
C GLU A 4 18.78 -21.61 -8.70
N ARG A 5 19.67 -21.16 -7.82
CA ARG A 5 20.08 -21.89 -6.63
C ARG A 5 20.52 -20.95 -5.51
N ASN A 6 20.10 -21.24 -4.29
CA ASN A 6 20.59 -20.57 -3.09
C ASN A 6 21.53 -21.55 -2.35
N ALA A 7 22.82 -21.23 -2.35
CA ALA A 7 23.85 -22.09 -1.75
C ALA A 7 23.78 -22.16 -0.20
N SER A 8 23.01 -21.29 0.44
CA SER A 8 22.83 -21.27 1.90
C SER A 8 21.72 -22.20 2.41
N LEU A 9 20.93 -22.79 1.50
CA LEU A 9 19.86 -23.70 1.87
C LEU A 9 20.37 -25.14 1.95
N ASN A 10 20.04 -25.81 3.05
CA ASN A 10 20.25 -27.25 3.20
C ASN A 10 19.21 -28.03 2.39
N ASP A 11 19.55 -29.24 1.97
CA ASP A 11 18.62 -30.10 1.22
C ASP A 11 17.36 -30.49 2.01
N ASN A 12 17.39 -30.33 3.34
CA ASN A 12 16.28 -30.60 4.25
C ASN A 12 15.40 -29.35 4.50
N ASP A 13 15.68 -28.19 3.86
CA ASP A 13 14.86 -27.01 4.04
C ASP A 13 13.44 -27.27 3.55
N ASN A 14 12.50 -26.84 4.36
CA ASN A 14 11.09 -26.88 4.03
C ASN A 14 10.89 -26.23 2.65
N TRP A 15 10.30 -26.95 1.70
CA TRP A 15 10.05 -26.48 0.34
C TRP A 15 9.35 -25.12 0.27
N ARG A 16 8.63 -24.71 1.32
CA ARG A 16 7.94 -23.44 1.45
C ARG A 16 8.91 -22.27 1.58
N ASN A 17 9.99 -22.48 2.32
CA ASN A 17 11.04 -21.48 2.52
C ASN A 17 12.16 -21.60 1.47
N ASN A 18 12.10 -22.60 0.61
CA ASN A 18 13.09 -22.81 -0.43
C ASN A 18 12.92 -21.76 -1.54
N THR A 19 13.92 -20.90 -1.68
CA THR A 19 13.96 -19.83 -2.71
C THR A 19 14.57 -20.31 -4.03
N ASN A 20 15.06 -21.55 -4.10
CA ASN A 20 15.61 -22.09 -5.33
C ASN A 20 14.54 -22.15 -6.41
N ASN A 21 14.90 -21.82 -7.64
CA ASN A 21 14.03 -21.82 -8.79
C ASN A 21 12.78 -20.92 -8.65
N ARG A 22 12.91 -19.81 -7.89
CA ARG A 22 11.84 -18.83 -7.66
C ARG A 22 12.30 -17.42 -7.96
N TYR A 23 11.35 -16.49 -8.07
CA TYR A 23 11.66 -15.08 -8.22
C TYR A 23 12.32 -14.53 -6.95
N LYS A 24 13.32 -13.66 -7.12
CA LYS A 24 14.00 -13.00 -5.99
C LYS A 24 13.09 -12.02 -5.24
N ASN A 25 12.21 -11.38 -5.98
CA ASN A 25 11.40 -10.29 -5.48
C ASN A 25 10.01 -10.81 -5.09
N ILE A 26 9.95 -11.50 -3.95
CA ILE A 26 8.73 -12.10 -3.39
C ILE A 26 8.68 -11.89 -1.88
N TRP A 27 7.47 -11.87 -1.32
CA TRP A 27 7.24 -11.79 0.11
C TRP A 27 6.86 -13.14 0.68
N TRP A 28 7.53 -13.49 1.79
CA TRP A 28 7.24 -14.63 2.64
C TRP A 28 6.62 -14.16 3.93
N GLY A 29 5.59 -14.83 4.40
CA GLY A 29 4.90 -14.48 5.63
C GLY A 29 3.70 -15.38 5.88
N TYR A 30 2.91 -15.02 6.88
CA TYR A 30 1.70 -15.76 7.23
C TYR A 30 0.55 -15.36 6.32
N LYS A 31 -0.24 -16.35 5.90
CA LYS A 31 -1.46 -16.08 5.17
C LYS A 31 -2.57 -15.72 6.14
N TYR A 32 -3.05 -14.50 6.03
CA TYR A 32 -4.21 -14.01 6.78
C TYR A 32 -5.50 -14.66 6.25
N ILE A 33 -6.32 -15.18 7.16
CA ILE A 33 -7.60 -15.85 6.85
C ILE A 33 -8.80 -15.18 7.52
N GLY A 34 -8.60 -14.08 8.23
CA GLY A 34 -9.65 -13.34 8.92
C GLY A 34 -9.23 -12.80 10.26
N GLN A 35 -10.17 -12.24 10.99
CA GLN A 35 -9.99 -11.79 12.37
C GLN A 35 -10.85 -12.66 13.29
N PHE A 36 -10.38 -12.95 14.47
CA PHE A 36 -11.16 -13.69 15.46
C PHE A 36 -12.43 -12.92 15.82
N GLN A 37 -13.56 -13.60 15.81
CA GLN A 37 -14.87 -13.00 16.05
C GLN A 37 -15.32 -13.17 17.52
N SER A 38 -14.76 -14.14 18.24
CA SER A 38 -15.12 -14.43 19.62
C SER A 38 -14.04 -15.19 20.36
N GLU A 39 -14.10 -15.19 21.70
CA GLU A 39 -13.23 -15.98 22.55
C GLU A 39 -13.41 -17.49 22.32
N ALA A 40 -14.63 -17.93 22.02
CA ALA A 40 -14.90 -19.33 21.71
C ALA A 40 -14.18 -19.79 20.42
N GLU A 41 -14.12 -18.92 19.40
CA GLU A 41 -13.34 -19.18 18.19
C GLU A 41 -11.85 -19.23 18.50
N ILE A 42 -11.33 -18.31 19.29
CA ILE A 42 -9.93 -18.29 19.73
C ILE A 42 -9.55 -19.61 20.42
N ALA A 43 -10.38 -20.05 21.37
CA ALA A 43 -10.12 -21.28 22.14
C ALA A 43 -10.12 -22.56 21.28
N SER A 44 -10.83 -22.56 20.17
CA SER A 44 -10.95 -23.71 19.24
C SER A 44 -9.98 -23.64 18.05
N SER A 45 -9.21 -22.58 17.93
CA SER A 45 -8.28 -22.35 16.82
C SER A 45 -6.86 -22.86 17.11
N PRO A 46 -6.03 -23.12 16.09
CA PRO A 46 -4.61 -23.40 16.28
C PRO A 46 -3.92 -22.35 17.15
N VAL A 47 -2.94 -22.80 17.95
CA VAL A 47 -2.20 -21.90 18.85
C VAL A 47 -1.28 -20.99 18.02
N GLN A 48 -1.48 -19.68 18.08
CA GLN A 48 -0.69 -18.72 17.30
C GLN A 48 0.04 -17.66 18.12
N ASP A 49 -0.18 -17.59 19.44
CA ASP A 49 0.53 -16.68 20.34
C ASP A 49 1.67 -17.33 21.12
N GLY A 50 1.90 -18.64 20.91
CA GLY A 50 2.87 -19.42 21.66
C GLY A 50 2.51 -19.64 23.15
N ASN A 51 1.28 -19.29 23.55
CA ASN A 51 0.83 -19.36 24.95
C ASN A 51 -0.61 -19.89 25.06
N GLY A 52 -0.99 -20.85 24.22
CA GLY A 52 -2.34 -21.43 24.24
C GLY A 52 -3.46 -20.45 23.88
N ASN A 53 -3.14 -19.45 23.08
CA ASN A 53 -4.04 -18.36 22.69
C ASN A 53 -4.55 -17.46 23.83
N LEU A 54 -3.91 -17.49 25.00
CA LEU A 54 -4.34 -16.74 26.19
C LEU A 54 -4.14 -15.23 26.05
N THR A 55 -3.31 -14.78 25.11
CA THR A 55 -3.07 -13.35 24.86
C THR A 55 -3.93 -12.77 23.73
N LEU A 56 -4.68 -13.62 23.05
CA LEU A 56 -5.52 -13.20 21.92
C LEU A 56 -6.87 -12.66 22.40
N VAL A 57 -7.45 -11.79 21.59
CA VAL A 57 -8.80 -11.23 21.81
C VAL A 57 -9.55 -11.16 20.47
N PRO A 58 -10.88 -11.01 20.47
CA PRO A 58 -11.64 -10.70 19.28
C PRO A 58 -11.04 -9.52 18.52
N GLY A 59 -10.97 -9.64 17.18
CA GLY A 59 -10.33 -8.66 16.30
C GLY A 59 -8.84 -8.90 16.02
N ASP A 60 -8.16 -9.78 16.77
CA ASP A 60 -6.79 -10.15 16.43
C ASP A 60 -6.72 -10.92 15.11
N LEU A 61 -5.62 -10.76 14.38
CA LEU A 61 -5.42 -11.39 13.07
C LEU A 61 -5.30 -12.91 13.23
N LYS A 62 -6.03 -13.63 12.37
CA LYS A 62 -6.04 -15.09 12.31
C LYS A 62 -5.25 -15.56 11.08
N TYR A 63 -4.38 -16.56 11.27
CA TYR A 63 -3.51 -17.07 10.24
C TYR A 63 -3.84 -18.52 9.88
N GLU A 64 -3.47 -18.92 8.66
CA GLU A 64 -3.63 -20.28 8.17
C GLU A 64 -2.59 -21.20 8.82
N ASP A 65 -3.05 -22.28 9.44
CA ASP A 65 -2.24 -23.44 9.80
C ASP A 65 -2.00 -24.25 8.54
N PHE A 66 -0.87 -23.99 7.90
CA PHE A 66 -0.60 -24.55 6.57
C PHE A 66 -0.19 -26.02 6.61
N ASN A 67 0.48 -26.44 7.66
CA ASN A 67 0.92 -27.83 7.83
C ASN A 67 -0.08 -28.69 8.62
N ASN A 68 -1.13 -28.06 9.21
CA ASN A 68 -2.19 -28.68 10.02
C ASN A 68 -1.64 -29.41 11.26
N ASP A 69 -0.63 -28.82 11.94
CA ASP A 69 -0.09 -29.37 13.18
C ASP A 69 -0.73 -28.76 14.44
N GLY A 70 -1.64 -27.80 14.28
CA GLY A 70 -2.36 -27.13 15.35
C GLY A 70 -1.62 -25.97 16.00
N VAL A 71 -0.48 -25.55 15.42
CA VAL A 71 0.34 -24.43 15.93
C VAL A 71 0.75 -23.54 14.74
N ILE A 72 0.56 -22.25 14.87
CA ILE A 72 1.04 -21.27 13.89
C ILE A 72 2.46 -20.85 14.25
N ASP A 73 3.42 -21.30 13.49
CA ASP A 73 4.85 -21.02 13.70
C ASP A 73 5.60 -20.78 12.38
N GLY A 74 6.96 -20.84 12.41
CA GLY A 74 7.78 -20.65 11.22
C GLY A 74 7.51 -21.65 10.10
N ASN A 75 6.88 -22.79 10.39
CA ASN A 75 6.53 -23.80 9.39
C ASN A 75 5.30 -23.43 8.55
N ASP A 76 4.52 -22.42 8.99
CA ASP A 76 3.34 -21.89 8.26
C ASP A 76 3.66 -20.70 7.38
N VAL A 77 4.91 -20.25 7.41
CA VAL A 77 5.37 -19.18 6.53
C VAL A 77 5.34 -19.65 5.09
N GLN A 78 4.62 -18.93 4.24
CA GLN A 78 4.42 -19.26 2.85
C GLN A 78 4.61 -18.05 1.94
N LEU A 79 4.58 -18.24 0.62
CA LEU A 79 4.61 -17.17 -0.36
C LEU A 79 3.29 -16.38 -0.29
N ILE A 80 3.34 -15.14 0.16
CA ILE A 80 2.15 -14.28 0.32
C ILE A 80 2.00 -13.22 -0.78
N GLY A 81 3.04 -12.94 -1.55
CA GLY A 81 2.93 -12.00 -2.66
C GLY A 81 4.25 -11.66 -3.35
N ARG A 82 4.15 -10.75 -4.29
CA ARG A 82 5.29 -10.20 -5.04
C ARG A 82 6.02 -9.16 -4.19
N GLY A 83 7.28 -8.91 -4.52
CA GLY A 83 8.08 -7.91 -3.82
C GLY A 83 7.74 -6.46 -4.21
N THR A 84 8.57 -5.54 -3.77
CA THR A 84 8.37 -4.09 -3.94
C THR A 84 8.77 -3.55 -5.31
N THR A 85 9.51 -4.33 -6.10
CA THR A 85 9.92 -3.90 -7.45
C THR A 85 8.82 -4.24 -8.46
N PRO A 86 8.24 -3.27 -9.17
CA PRO A 86 7.25 -3.53 -10.19
C PRO A 86 7.78 -4.46 -11.29
N GLU A 87 6.97 -5.42 -11.72
CA GLU A 87 7.28 -6.25 -12.89
C GLU A 87 6.93 -5.56 -14.21
N ILE A 88 5.93 -4.68 -14.17
CA ILE A 88 5.44 -3.93 -15.33
C ILE A 88 5.48 -2.45 -15.00
N MET A 89 6.11 -1.66 -15.86
CA MET A 89 6.05 -0.21 -15.84
C MET A 89 5.53 0.27 -17.18
N TYR A 90 4.63 1.25 -17.17
CA TYR A 90 4.02 1.77 -18.38
C TYR A 90 3.80 3.28 -18.32
N GLY A 91 3.80 3.91 -19.48
CA GLY A 91 3.48 5.31 -19.65
C GLY A 91 2.74 5.56 -20.96
N LEU A 92 1.81 6.51 -20.94
CA LEU A 92 1.03 6.92 -22.10
C LEU A 92 0.98 8.45 -22.16
N THR A 93 1.48 9.01 -23.24
CA THR A 93 1.34 10.44 -23.54
C THR A 93 0.32 10.63 -24.67
N LEU A 94 -0.67 11.45 -24.41
CA LEU A 94 -1.63 11.90 -25.40
C LEU A 94 -1.46 13.40 -25.61
N SER A 95 -1.32 13.85 -26.86
CA SER A 95 -1.25 15.26 -27.19
C SER A 95 -2.04 15.57 -28.44
N GLY A 96 -2.60 16.77 -28.49
CA GLY A 96 -3.38 17.22 -29.64
C GLY A 96 -3.48 18.74 -29.67
N GLN A 97 -3.73 19.27 -30.87
CA GLN A 97 -3.94 20.70 -31.10
C GLN A 97 -5.18 20.92 -31.98
N TRP A 98 -5.99 21.90 -31.62
CA TRP A 98 -7.17 22.25 -32.39
C TRP A 98 -7.61 23.69 -32.17
N LYS A 99 -7.67 24.47 -33.24
CA LYS A 99 -8.15 25.88 -33.25
C LYS A 99 -7.56 26.76 -32.13
N GLY A 100 -6.24 26.66 -31.93
CA GLY A 100 -5.53 27.43 -30.92
C GLY A 100 -5.45 26.78 -29.56
N PHE A 101 -6.25 25.75 -29.28
CA PHE A 101 -6.09 24.92 -28.09
C PHE A 101 -5.00 23.87 -28.32
N ASP A 102 -4.23 23.61 -27.28
CA ASP A 102 -3.29 22.49 -27.18
C ASP A 102 -3.53 21.76 -25.87
N LEU A 103 -3.49 20.45 -25.94
CA LEU A 103 -3.64 19.54 -24.81
C LEU A 103 -2.49 18.55 -24.79
N THR A 104 -1.90 18.37 -23.61
CA THR A 104 -0.97 17.27 -23.32
C THR A 104 -1.38 16.62 -22.03
N VAL A 105 -1.45 15.28 -22.05
CA VAL A 105 -1.77 14.46 -20.90
C VAL A 105 -0.78 13.31 -20.84
N PHE A 106 -0.15 13.12 -19.67
CA PHE A 106 0.77 12.01 -19.42
C PHE A 106 0.29 11.16 -18.26
N PHE A 107 0.08 9.89 -18.56
CA PHE A 107 -0.19 8.86 -17.57
C PHE A 107 1.05 8.01 -17.34
N GLN A 108 1.32 7.69 -16.08
CA GLN A 108 2.35 6.74 -15.66
C GLN A 108 1.75 5.73 -14.71
N GLY A 109 2.19 4.48 -14.80
CA GLY A 109 1.77 3.45 -13.89
C GLY A 109 2.77 2.32 -13.75
N ALA A 110 2.53 1.53 -12.73
CA ALA A 110 3.27 0.30 -12.47
C ALA A 110 2.32 -0.78 -11.96
N ALA A 111 2.64 -2.03 -12.24
CA ALA A 111 1.80 -3.15 -11.88
C ALA A 111 2.60 -4.39 -11.48
N ASN A 112 1.89 -5.35 -10.88
CA ASN A 112 2.43 -6.61 -10.39
C ASN A 112 3.54 -6.43 -9.34
N PHE A 113 3.24 -5.67 -8.29
CA PHE A 113 4.11 -5.54 -7.12
C PHE A 113 3.29 -5.27 -5.88
N ASN A 114 3.88 -5.55 -4.72
CA ASN A 114 3.25 -5.34 -3.44
C ASN A 114 4.10 -4.44 -2.55
N ALA A 115 3.44 -3.76 -1.64
CA ALA A 115 4.03 -2.95 -0.60
C ALA A 115 3.67 -3.52 0.77
N LEU A 116 4.68 -3.85 1.57
CA LEU A 116 4.46 -4.29 2.95
C LEU A 116 4.37 -3.07 3.86
N LEU A 117 3.27 -2.93 4.57
CA LEU A 117 3.13 -1.95 5.64
C LEU A 117 3.90 -2.43 6.87
N THR A 118 4.68 -1.56 7.46
CA THR A 118 5.49 -1.88 8.66
C THR A 118 5.43 -0.76 9.68
N ASN A 119 5.88 -1.04 10.90
CA ASN A 119 6.04 -0.06 11.98
C ASN A 119 4.80 0.85 12.13
N ASP A 120 4.95 2.16 11.97
CA ASP A 120 3.90 3.16 12.20
C ASP A 120 2.64 2.93 11.34
N MET A 121 2.78 2.31 10.17
CA MET A 121 1.67 2.01 9.26
C MET A 121 0.95 0.69 9.56
N ALA A 122 1.57 -0.22 10.30
CA ALA A 122 1.00 -1.52 10.67
C ALA A 122 0.74 -1.65 12.17
N HIS A 123 1.47 -0.87 12.99
CA HIS A 123 1.42 -0.99 14.45
C HIS A 123 1.11 0.37 15.06
N PRO A 124 -0.14 0.63 15.41
CA PRO A 124 -0.54 1.85 16.09
C PRO A 124 0.32 2.12 17.33
N LEU A 125 0.70 3.39 17.52
CA LEU A 125 1.51 3.84 18.66
C LEU A 125 2.93 3.22 18.73
N TYR A 126 3.44 2.68 17.62
CA TYR A 126 4.77 2.10 17.54
C TYR A 126 5.84 3.09 18.02
N ASN A 127 6.64 2.70 19.02
CA ASN A 127 7.67 3.54 19.65
C ASN A 127 7.18 4.95 20.04
N GLY A 128 5.93 5.08 20.49
CA GLY A 128 5.35 6.36 20.89
C GLY A 128 4.97 7.27 19.73
N SER A 129 4.91 6.74 18.50
CA SER A 129 4.47 7.49 17.32
C SER A 129 2.95 7.72 17.30
N ASN A 130 2.51 8.60 16.40
CA ASN A 130 1.10 8.77 16.11
C ASN A 130 0.56 7.56 15.31
N THR A 131 -0.75 7.43 15.32
CA THR A 131 -1.48 6.39 14.59
C THR A 131 -2.18 7.01 13.38
N PRO A 132 -2.12 6.38 12.19
CA PRO A 132 -2.91 6.80 11.05
C PRO A 132 -4.42 6.81 11.37
N THR A 133 -5.15 7.77 10.81
CA THR A 133 -6.60 7.91 11.02
C THR A 133 -7.40 6.69 10.56
N ALA A 134 -6.86 5.89 9.65
CA ALA A 134 -7.47 4.63 9.21
C ALA A 134 -7.73 3.65 10.37
N PHE A 135 -6.93 3.72 11.44
CA PHE A 135 -7.14 2.89 12.64
C PHE A 135 -8.29 3.37 13.54
N LEU A 136 -9.02 4.39 13.16
CA LEU A 136 -10.33 4.66 13.75
C LEU A 136 -11.32 3.52 13.45
N ASP A 137 -11.17 2.86 12.28
CA ASP A 137 -11.89 1.65 11.91
C ASP A 137 -11.15 0.38 12.40
N ARG A 138 -11.02 0.25 13.70
CA ARG A 138 -10.40 -0.89 14.37
C ARG A 138 -11.39 -1.61 15.27
N TRP A 139 -11.09 -2.84 15.58
CA TRP A 139 -11.77 -3.53 16.67
C TRP A 139 -11.54 -2.81 17.98
N HIS A 140 -12.61 -2.57 18.75
CA HIS A 140 -12.57 -1.90 20.04
C HIS A 140 -13.78 -2.29 20.88
N HIS A 141 -13.72 -2.08 22.17
CA HIS A 141 -14.89 -2.19 23.03
C HIS A 141 -15.86 -1.04 22.78
N GLU A 142 -17.17 -1.28 22.90
CA GLU A 142 -18.21 -0.25 22.78
C GLU A 142 -17.96 0.89 23.77
N ASP A 143 -17.67 0.55 25.03
CA ASP A 143 -17.11 1.48 26.00
C ASP A 143 -15.60 1.27 26.11
N LEU A 144 -14.81 2.27 25.71
CA LEU A 144 -13.35 2.19 25.74
C LEU A 144 -12.75 2.10 27.16
N TYR A 145 -13.52 2.39 28.19
CA TYR A 145 -13.13 2.33 29.59
C TYR A 145 -13.63 1.08 30.31
N ASP A 146 -14.51 0.29 29.66
CA ASP A 146 -15.05 -0.95 30.19
C ASP A 146 -14.67 -2.14 29.28
N THR A 147 -13.67 -2.92 29.68
CA THR A 147 -13.23 -4.11 28.96
C THR A 147 -14.23 -5.27 28.99
N SER A 148 -15.32 -5.16 29.74
CA SER A 148 -16.44 -6.13 29.73
C SER A 148 -17.52 -5.77 28.75
N SER A 149 -17.51 -4.56 28.18
CA SER A 149 -18.46 -4.13 27.14
C SER A 149 -18.25 -4.91 25.83
N PRO A 150 -19.30 -5.02 24.99
CA PRO A 150 -19.21 -5.75 23.73
C PRO A 150 -18.08 -5.26 22.82
N TRP A 151 -17.54 -6.16 22.01
CA TRP A 151 -16.60 -5.82 20.94
C TRP A 151 -17.36 -5.27 19.74
N ILE A 152 -16.88 -4.15 19.22
CA ILE A 152 -17.31 -3.54 17.96
C ILE A 152 -16.30 -3.92 16.87
N PRO A 153 -16.72 -4.62 15.80
CA PRO A 153 -15.85 -4.99 14.70
C PRO A 153 -15.33 -3.79 13.91
N GLY A 154 -14.10 -3.92 13.40
CA GLY A 154 -13.47 -2.96 12.49
C GLY A 154 -12.53 -3.65 11.51
N LYS A 155 -12.03 -2.90 10.53
CA LYS A 155 -11.08 -3.39 9.51
C LYS A 155 -9.73 -3.79 10.12
N TYR A 156 -9.27 -3.05 11.11
CA TYR A 156 -7.96 -3.24 11.73
C TYR A 156 -8.07 -3.94 13.08
N PRO A 157 -7.03 -4.67 13.52
CA PRO A 157 -7.02 -5.25 14.85
C PRO A 157 -7.04 -4.16 15.94
N SER A 158 -7.42 -4.55 17.14
CA SER A 158 -7.41 -3.67 18.30
C SER A 158 -6.00 -3.16 18.59
N THR A 159 -5.91 -1.93 19.14
CA THR A 159 -4.65 -1.27 19.42
C THR A 159 -4.20 -1.51 20.85
N TYR A 160 -2.93 -1.87 21.04
CA TYR A 160 -2.30 -2.08 22.33
C TYR A 160 -1.02 -1.26 22.43
N ALA A 161 -0.82 -0.55 23.52
CA ALA A 161 0.38 0.27 23.74
C ALA A 161 1.68 -0.55 23.73
N SER A 162 1.66 -1.78 24.24
CA SER A 162 2.80 -2.71 24.21
C SER A 162 2.86 -3.55 22.93
N GLY A 163 1.83 -3.48 22.11
CA GLY A 163 1.65 -4.21 20.86
C GLY A 163 1.67 -5.73 20.99
N LYS A 164 0.66 -6.39 20.52
CA LYS A 164 0.63 -7.85 20.44
C LYS A 164 1.52 -8.32 19.29
N GLN A 165 2.40 -9.28 19.59
CA GLN A 165 3.28 -9.87 18.60
C GLN A 165 2.49 -10.51 17.43
N ASN A 166 1.37 -11.16 17.73
CA ASN A 166 0.49 -11.80 16.75
C ASN A 166 0.08 -10.85 15.60
N ASN A 167 -0.37 -9.66 15.93
CA ASN A 167 -0.81 -8.68 14.92
C ASN A 167 0.35 -8.02 14.16
N ARG A 168 1.60 -8.30 14.52
CA ARG A 168 2.81 -7.71 13.93
C ARG A 168 3.52 -8.63 12.94
N TYR A 169 3.08 -9.86 12.80
CA TYR A 169 3.69 -10.78 11.87
C TYR A 169 3.59 -10.25 10.43
N VAL A 170 4.66 -10.47 9.68
CA VAL A 170 4.63 -10.27 8.23
C VAL A 170 3.56 -11.19 7.66
N SER A 171 2.52 -10.61 7.12
CA SER A 171 1.35 -11.36 6.67
C SER A 171 0.70 -10.72 5.45
N SER A 172 -0.16 -11.49 4.79
CA SER A 172 -0.92 -10.97 3.65
C SER A 172 -1.92 -9.87 4.02
N PHE A 173 -2.24 -9.68 5.31
CA PHE A 173 -3.04 -8.55 5.79
C PHE A 173 -2.31 -7.21 5.60
N TRP A 174 -1.03 -7.17 5.94
CA TRP A 174 -0.20 -5.97 5.82
C TRP A 174 0.43 -5.79 4.44
N LEU A 175 0.31 -6.79 3.59
CA LEU A 175 0.85 -6.77 2.23
C LEU A 175 -0.20 -6.23 1.26
N GLN A 176 -0.05 -4.99 0.82
CA GLN A 176 -0.99 -4.34 -0.09
C GLN A 176 -0.54 -4.44 -1.55
N ASN A 177 -1.50 -4.52 -2.48
CA ASN A 177 -1.23 -4.38 -3.90
C ASN A 177 -0.91 -2.92 -4.20
N ALA A 178 0.32 -2.65 -4.62
CA ALA A 178 0.80 -1.30 -4.91
C ALA A 178 0.66 -0.90 -6.39
N SER A 179 -0.02 -1.70 -7.21
CA SER A 179 -0.30 -1.35 -8.61
C SER A 179 -1.06 -0.03 -8.70
N TYR A 180 -0.68 0.83 -9.64
CA TYR A 180 -1.30 2.14 -9.80
C TYR A 180 -1.28 2.64 -11.23
N LEU A 181 -2.18 3.57 -11.53
CA LEU A 181 -2.16 4.47 -12.69
C LEU A 181 -2.31 5.91 -12.18
N ARG A 182 -1.39 6.78 -12.57
CA ARG A 182 -1.39 8.19 -12.16
C ARG A 182 -1.46 9.12 -13.37
N LEU A 183 -2.34 10.12 -13.29
CA LEU A 183 -2.26 11.29 -14.15
C LEU A 183 -1.09 12.15 -13.67
N LYS A 184 0.07 11.92 -14.29
CA LYS A 184 1.35 12.49 -13.87
C LYS A 184 1.50 13.93 -14.30
N GLU A 185 1.05 14.22 -15.52
CA GLU A 185 1.07 15.56 -16.09
C GLU A 185 -0.19 15.83 -16.90
N PHE A 186 -0.71 17.02 -16.76
CA PHE A 186 -1.80 17.58 -17.56
C PHE A 186 -1.44 19.00 -17.93
N GLN A 187 -1.58 19.37 -19.19
CA GLN A 187 -1.44 20.76 -19.64
C GLN A 187 -2.50 21.04 -20.69
N LEU A 188 -3.26 22.12 -20.49
CA LEU A 188 -4.20 22.69 -21.46
C LEU A 188 -3.79 24.12 -21.75
N GLY A 189 -3.47 24.43 -22.97
CA GLY A 189 -3.10 25.75 -23.43
C GLY A 189 -4.07 26.32 -24.45
N TYR A 190 -4.09 27.63 -24.58
CA TYR A 190 -4.76 28.34 -25.64
C TYR A 190 -3.88 29.46 -26.16
N THR A 191 -3.60 29.43 -27.47
CA THR A 191 -2.86 30.47 -28.17
C THR A 191 -3.84 31.49 -28.76
N LEU A 192 -3.69 32.73 -28.38
CA LEU A 192 -4.56 33.83 -28.83
C LEU A 192 -4.42 34.04 -30.34
N PRO A 193 -5.53 34.29 -31.05
CA PRO A 193 -5.49 34.68 -32.48
C PRO A 193 -4.67 35.93 -32.71
N LYS A 194 -3.89 35.96 -33.79
CA LYS A 194 -3.05 37.12 -34.15
C LYS A 194 -3.85 38.42 -34.29
N SER A 195 -5.10 38.35 -34.73
CA SER A 195 -5.98 39.52 -34.83
C SER A 195 -6.24 40.26 -33.52
N LEU A 196 -6.10 39.59 -32.38
CA LEU A 196 -6.27 40.19 -31.05
C LEU A 196 -4.98 40.82 -30.52
N ILE A 197 -3.82 40.30 -30.87
CA ILE A 197 -2.54 40.64 -30.24
C ILE A 197 -1.64 41.54 -31.09
N GLN A 198 -1.84 41.57 -32.42
CA GLN A 198 -1.03 42.37 -33.35
C GLN A 198 -1.10 43.90 -33.08
N HIS A 199 -2.24 44.36 -32.56
CA HIS A 199 -2.44 45.78 -32.26
C HIS A 199 -1.60 46.30 -31.06
N ILE A 200 -1.11 45.38 -30.25
CA ILE A 200 -0.26 45.70 -29.09
C ILE A 200 1.21 45.28 -29.29
N GLY A 201 1.59 44.93 -30.54
CA GLY A 201 2.96 44.62 -30.93
C GLY A 201 3.46 43.27 -30.46
N LEU A 202 2.57 42.33 -30.15
CA LEU A 202 2.94 40.98 -29.72
C LEU A 202 2.85 39.98 -30.88
N GLU A 203 3.86 39.10 -31.02
CA GLU A 203 3.87 38.06 -32.03
C GLU A 203 3.04 36.84 -31.62
N ASN A 204 3.11 36.46 -30.36
CA ASN A 204 2.40 35.29 -29.82
C ASN A 204 2.08 35.45 -28.34
N VAL A 205 0.88 35.06 -27.95
CA VAL A 205 0.47 34.96 -26.55
C VAL A 205 -0.24 33.62 -26.35
N ARG A 206 0.29 32.79 -25.48
CA ARG A 206 -0.32 31.53 -25.07
C ARG A 206 -0.57 31.55 -23.57
N VAL A 207 -1.81 31.28 -23.14
CA VAL A 207 -2.20 31.08 -21.75
C VAL A 207 -2.38 29.57 -21.54
N PHE A 208 -1.93 29.06 -20.41
CA PHE A 208 -2.08 27.64 -20.10
C PHE A 208 -2.32 27.37 -18.63
N VAL A 209 -2.99 26.27 -18.36
CA VAL A 209 -3.07 25.64 -17.05
C VAL A 209 -2.32 24.32 -17.10
N SER A 210 -1.52 24.03 -16.08
CA SER A 210 -0.86 22.74 -15.94
C SER A 210 -1.09 22.15 -14.57
N GLY A 211 -1.04 20.84 -14.50
CA GLY A 211 -1.19 20.10 -13.26
C GLY A 211 -0.28 18.89 -13.21
N PHE A 212 0.22 18.58 -12.00
CA PHE A 212 1.07 17.44 -11.74
C PHE A 212 0.47 16.56 -10.65
N ASN A 213 0.58 15.25 -10.81
CA ASN A 213 0.11 14.24 -9.87
C ASN A 213 -1.38 14.42 -9.48
N LEU A 214 -2.24 14.81 -10.42
CA LEU A 214 -3.61 15.23 -10.13
C LEU A 214 -4.47 14.11 -9.58
N PHE A 215 -4.37 12.90 -10.18
CA PHE A 215 -5.17 11.75 -9.82
C PHE A 215 -4.31 10.49 -9.80
N THR A 216 -4.54 9.64 -8.80
CA THR A 216 -3.92 8.33 -8.68
C THR A 216 -5.00 7.28 -8.47
N PHE A 217 -5.05 6.30 -9.35
CA PHE A 217 -5.90 5.12 -9.23
C PHE A 217 -5.06 3.98 -8.69
N THR A 218 -5.37 3.51 -7.50
CA THR A 218 -4.65 2.45 -6.79
C THR A 218 -5.58 1.77 -5.79
N GLY A 219 -5.29 0.51 -5.46
CA GLY A 219 -5.94 -0.19 -4.36
C GLY A 219 -5.25 0.01 -3.01
N MET A 220 -4.23 0.84 -2.95
CA MET A 220 -3.47 1.12 -1.74
C MET A 220 -4.12 2.25 -0.93
N ASP A 221 -4.47 2.00 0.32
CA ASP A 221 -5.26 2.92 1.14
C ASP A 221 -4.41 3.89 1.98
N LEU A 222 -3.27 3.43 2.50
CA LEU A 222 -2.53 4.15 3.55
C LEU A 222 -1.34 4.95 3.04
N LEU A 223 -0.73 4.53 1.94
CA LEU A 223 0.51 5.07 1.42
C LEU A 223 0.41 5.40 -0.06
N ASP A 224 1.29 6.27 -0.53
CA ASP A 224 1.45 6.50 -1.96
C ASP A 224 2.11 5.27 -2.62
N PRO A 225 1.55 4.70 -3.68
CA PRO A 225 2.08 3.50 -4.32
C PRO A 225 3.50 3.67 -4.90
N GLU A 226 3.91 4.89 -5.24
CA GLU A 226 5.30 5.16 -5.67
C GLU A 226 6.30 5.08 -4.51
N ALA A 227 5.85 5.15 -3.25
CA ALA A 227 6.70 5.01 -2.07
C ALA A 227 6.95 3.55 -1.68
N ALA A 228 6.24 2.59 -2.30
CA ALA A 228 6.45 1.15 -2.18
C ALA A 228 6.41 0.57 -0.75
N GLY A 229 5.64 1.16 0.17
CA GLY A 229 5.39 0.60 1.51
C GLY A 229 6.39 1.05 2.58
N GLY A 230 6.57 0.19 3.59
CA GLY A 230 7.40 0.51 4.74
C GLY A 230 6.68 1.29 5.84
N PRO A 231 7.38 2.07 6.66
CA PRO A 231 6.82 2.77 7.82
C PRO A 231 6.09 4.07 7.47
N GLY A 232 5.96 4.45 6.19
CA GLY A 232 5.31 5.68 5.77
C GLY A 232 6.09 6.98 6.07
N ARG A 233 7.34 6.89 6.46
CA ARG A 233 8.18 8.05 6.82
C ARG A 233 8.84 8.68 5.60
N TYR A 234 8.03 9.21 4.68
CA TYR A 234 8.50 9.88 3.47
C TYR A 234 7.67 11.14 3.21
N TYR A 235 8.19 12.02 2.38
CA TYR A 235 7.46 13.21 1.97
C TYR A 235 6.40 12.81 0.92
N PRO A 236 5.11 13.09 1.14
CA PRO A 236 4.05 12.69 0.21
C PRO A 236 4.16 13.43 -1.12
N GLN A 237 3.77 12.75 -2.20
CA GLN A 237 3.68 13.35 -3.53
C GLN A 237 2.65 14.48 -3.53
N GLN A 238 3.09 15.66 -3.97
CA GLN A 238 2.22 16.84 -4.01
C GLN A 238 1.43 16.89 -5.32
N LYS A 239 0.18 17.35 -5.21
CA LYS A 239 -0.60 17.82 -6.35
C LYS A 239 -0.26 19.29 -6.57
N VAL A 240 0.13 19.62 -7.78
CA VAL A 240 0.47 21.00 -8.15
C VAL A 240 -0.44 21.42 -9.29
N ILE A 241 -1.02 22.62 -9.19
CA ILE A 241 -1.76 23.26 -10.28
C ILE A 241 -1.13 24.63 -10.49
N SER A 242 -0.81 24.92 -11.73
CA SER A 242 -0.19 26.19 -12.13
C SER A 242 -0.94 26.82 -13.29
N LEU A 243 -1.05 28.14 -13.25
CA LEU A 243 -1.49 28.97 -14.36
C LEU A 243 -0.30 29.74 -14.88
N GLY A 244 -0.11 29.74 -16.19
CA GLY A 244 1.01 30.41 -16.83
C GLY A 244 0.66 31.07 -18.15
N PHE A 245 1.55 31.92 -18.63
CA PHE A 245 1.46 32.53 -19.94
C PHE A 245 2.85 32.61 -20.58
N ASN A 246 2.88 32.43 -21.89
CA ASN A 246 4.06 32.65 -22.71
C ASN A 246 3.76 33.83 -23.64
N VAL A 247 4.65 34.82 -23.64
CA VAL A 247 4.54 36.01 -24.51
C VAL A 247 5.78 36.07 -25.38
N LYS A 248 5.57 36.26 -26.67
CA LYS A 248 6.64 36.59 -27.64
C LYS A 248 6.38 37.95 -28.24
N LEU A 249 7.40 38.81 -28.13
CA LEU A 249 7.47 40.17 -28.69
C LEU A 249 7.96 40.13 -30.12
#